data_e48bd5a0ae777126e4dc4d54488c1993
#
_entry.id   e48bd5a0ae777126e4dc4d54488c1993
#
_cell.length_a   1.000
_cell.length_b   1.000
_cell.length_c   1.000
_cell.angle_alpha   90.00
_cell.angle_beta   90.00
_cell.angle_gamma   90.00
#
_symmetry.space_group_name_H-M   'P 1'
#
loop_
_entity.id
_entity.type
_entity.pdbx_description
1 polymer ?
#
loop_
_entity_poly.entity_id
_entity_poly.type
_entity_poly.pdbx_seq_one_letter_code
_entity_poly.pdbx_strand_id
1 'polypeptide(L)'
;MSELAHGLLLQDQGRLEEAEACYYGVLAREPDNDFVYGRLALCQMSQAGKKRQALDTISEAIRLRSDEPFYHSIKALILSDLHRGKEALEAASQAVALNPEDTFALSAKSSAYCSMDRWADAEEWSRKALAVDGDNAMAENLLAHTLRMQGKTGMNAEAVARLLAADPEDSLAHVNAGWSALQAKDQRRAEMHFREALRLDSESAMAREGLIESFRARSLFYRLYLSYCFFMQRFTGGKQWMIILGIYVCYQVARNVLKTFSPAIAGVLVLLWLGLVLWVWLAPGIGNFLILLDRSARLALKKSERLQGIAVGGGLFGGLLLGLTGYLVDYYPLMLGGLGIVISTVPASLAFDNDSAKGRVLFGTITGFVYLIVIVTVVLEGWRHPASSLHWLTTITGAGALLAAIACTWLGNIRSLRRSSDG
;
A
#
# COMPACT_ATOMS: atom_id res chain seq x y z
N MET A 1 -15.78 -35.03 -22.79
CA MET A 1 -16.05 -33.91 -21.90
C MET A 1 -16.34 -32.70 -22.76
N SER A 2 -17.40 -31.94 -22.54
CA SER A 2 -17.64 -30.71 -23.34
C SER A 2 -16.54 -29.70 -23.09
N GLU A 3 -16.27 -28.83 -24.06
CA GLU A 3 -15.24 -27.80 -23.93
C GLU A 3 -15.52 -26.85 -22.75
N LEU A 4 -16.80 -26.58 -22.48
CA LEU A 4 -17.23 -25.83 -21.29
C LEU A 4 -16.87 -26.56 -19.99
N ALA A 5 -17.17 -27.86 -19.88
CA ALA A 5 -16.81 -28.63 -18.68
C ALA A 5 -15.30 -28.72 -18.48
N HIS A 6 -14.53 -28.75 -19.56
CA HIS A 6 -13.08 -28.70 -19.51
C HIS A 6 -12.57 -27.33 -19.01
N GLY A 7 -13.14 -26.23 -19.53
CA GLY A 7 -12.84 -24.88 -19.07
C GLY A 7 -13.13 -24.65 -17.59
N LEU A 8 -14.26 -25.14 -17.09
CA LEU A 8 -14.62 -25.09 -15.66
C LEU A 8 -13.59 -25.85 -14.82
N LEU A 9 -13.22 -27.07 -15.20
CA LEU A 9 -12.20 -27.86 -14.51
C LEU A 9 -10.85 -27.16 -14.46
N LEU A 10 -10.42 -26.57 -15.58
CA LEU A 10 -9.16 -25.81 -15.64
C LEU A 10 -9.19 -24.58 -14.75
N GLN A 11 -10.32 -23.87 -14.69
CA GLN A 11 -10.51 -22.74 -13.80
C GLN A 11 -10.40 -23.15 -12.33
N ASP A 12 -11.03 -24.27 -11.93
CA ASP A 12 -10.95 -24.81 -10.57
C ASP A 12 -9.51 -25.26 -10.21
N GLN A 13 -8.73 -25.68 -11.20
CA GLN A 13 -7.30 -25.99 -11.05
C GLN A 13 -6.39 -24.75 -11.04
N GLY A 14 -6.92 -23.54 -11.19
CA GLY A 14 -6.14 -22.31 -11.30
C GLY A 14 -5.42 -22.13 -12.65
N ARG A 15 -5.68 -22.98 -13.66
CA ARG A 15 -5.09 -22.89 -15.02
C ARG A 15 -5.87 -21.88 -15.87
N LEU A 16 -5.80 -20.62 -15.45
CA LEU A 16 -6.70 -19.56 -15.91
C LEU A 16 -6.57 -19.24 -17.40
N GLU A 17 -5.35 -19.24 -17.95
CA GLU A 17 -5.13 -18.95 -19.38
C GLU A 17 -5.73 -20.05 -20.29
N GLU A 18 -5.62 -21.30 -19.88
CA GLU A 18 -6.19 -22.42 -20.62
C GLU A 18 -7.71 -22.46 -20.47
N ALA A 19 -8.25 -22.15 -19.30
CA ALA A 19 -9.69 -22.01 -19.09
C ALA A 19 -10.28 -20.92 -19.99
N GLU A 20 -9.61 -19.77 -20.05
CA GLU A 20 -10.01 -18.65 -20.91
C GLU A 20 -10.06 -19.05 -22.40
N ALA A 21 -9.07 -19.80 -22.90
CA ALA A 21 -9.07 -20.31 -24.26
C ALA A 21 -10.27 -21.24 -24.53
N CYS A 22 -10.62 -22.12 -23.58
CA CYS A 22 -11.81 -22.97 -23.69
C CYS A 22 -13.10 -22.13 -23.73
N TYR A 23 -13.21 -21.09 -22.90
CA TYR A 23 -14.41 -20.23 -22.91
C TYR A 23 -14.55 -19.47 -24.22
N TYR A 24 -13.46 -18.96 -24.81
CA TYR A 24 -13.52 -18.37 -26.15
C TYR A 24 -13.91 -19.37 -27.23
N GLY A 25 -13.45 -20.64 -27.12
CA GLY A 25 -13.86 -21.71 -28.05
C GLY A 25 -15.36 -22.00 -27.98
N VAL A 26 -15.96 -21.95 -26.80
CA VAL A 26 -17.41 -22.09 -26.62
C VAL A 26 -18.14 -20.88 -27.21
N LEU A 27 -17.72 -19.65 -26.88
CA LEU A 27 -18.35 -18.42 -27.38
C LEU A 27 -18.25 -18.24 -28.89
N ALA A 28 -17.24 -18.81 -29.53
CA ALA A 28 -17.16 -18.83 -30.99
C ALA A 28 -18.29 -19.64 -31.66
N ARG A 29 -18.88 -20.60 -30.92
CA ARG A 29 -20.01 -21.42 -31.40
C ARG A 29 -21.34 -20.96 -30.82
N GLU A 30 -21.32 -20.41 -29.63
CA GLU A 30 -22.49 -19.96 -28.87
C GLU A 30 -22.28 -18.50 -28.41
N PRO A 31 -22.36 -17.51 -29.33
CA PRO A 31 -22.03 -16.12 -29.00
C PRO A 31 -22.99 -15.44 -28.01
N ASP A 32 -24.18 -16.02 -27.81
CA ASP A 32 -25.18 -15.50 -26.86
C ASP A 32 -25.22 -16.28 -25.55
N ASN A 33 -24.18 -17.05 -25.22
CA ASN A 33 -24.11 -17.82 -23.98
C ASN A 33 -23.65 -16.93 -22.82
N ASP A 34 -24.61 -16.31 -22.12
CA ASP A 34 -24.40 -15.41 -20.98
C ASP A 34 -23.64 -16.09 -19.84
N PHE A 35 -23.88 -17.38 -19.56
CA PHE A 35 -23.17 -18.12 -18.53
C PHE A 35 -21.66 -18.18 -18.79
N VAL A 36 -21.26 -18.44 -20.05
CA VAL A 36 -19.84 -18.51 -20.42
C VAL A 36 -19.17 -17.14 -20.31
N TYR A 37 -19.87 -16.04 -20.67
CA TYR A 37 -19.36 -14.68 -20.41
C TYR A 37 -19.15 -14.44 -18.92
N GLY A 38 -20.08 -14.85 -18.05
CA GLY A 38 -19.91 -14.73 -16.59
C GLY A 38 -18.68 -15.48 -16.08
N ARG A 39 -18.46 -16.73 -16.53
CA ARG A 39 -17.30 -17.55 -16.15
C ARG A 39 -16.00 -16.99 -16.71
N LEU A 40 -16.00 -16.52 -17.94
CA LEU A 40 -14.86 -15.86 -18.58
C LEU A 40 -14.45 -14.57 -17.82
N ALA A 41 -15.42 -13.76 -17.42
CA ALA A 41 -15.17 -12.56 -16.63
C ALA A 41 -14.51 -12.88 -15.27
N LEU A 42 -14.97 -13.91 -14.56
CA LEU A 42 -14.33 -14.38 -13.32
C LEU A 42 -12.89 -14.84 -13.56
N CYS A 43 -12.68 -15.61 -14.64
CA CYS A 43 -11.37 -16.10 -15.02
C CYS A 43 -10.41 -14.94 -15.32
N GLN A 44 -10.86 -13.93 -16.05
CA GLN A 44 -10.10 -12.73 -16.39
C GLN A 44 -9.84 -11.83 -15.17
N MET A 45 -10.81 -11.70 -14.25
CA MET A 45 -10.67 -10.93 -13.02
C MET A 45 -9.50 -11.44 -12.16
N SER A 46 -9.31 -12.77 -12.14
CA SER A 46 -8.22 -13.41 -11.39
C SER A 46 -6.85 -13.30 -12.06
N GLN A 47 -6.78 -12.87 -13.32
CA GLN A 47 -5.54 -12.72 -14.06
C GLN A 47 -4.98 -11.29 -13.95
N ALA A 48 -3.67 -11.16 -13.71
CA ALA A 48 -3.02 -9.86 -13.62
C ALA A 48 -3.17 -9.06 -14.93
N GLY A 49 -3.60 -7.80 -14.82
CA GLY A 49 -3.74 -6.87 -15.96
C GLY A 49 -5.02 -7.05 -16.80
N LYS A 50 -5.87 -8.07 -16.54
CA LYS A 50 -7.10 -8.31 -17.33
C LYS A 50 -8.39 -7.78 -16.71
N LYS A 51 -8.33 -7.05 -15.60
CA LYS A 51 -9.53 -6.54 -14.90
C LYS A 51 -10.41 -5.64 -15.77
N ARG A 52 -9.84 -4.84 -16.67
CA ARG A 52 -10.64 -4.03 -17.62
C ARG A 52 -11.36 -4.92 -18.63
N GLN A 53 -10.68 -5.91 -19.18
CA GLN A 53 -11.27 -6.88 -20.09
C GLN A 53 -12.38 -7.66 -19.39
N ALA A 54 -12.19 -8.07 -18.13
CA ALA A 54 -13.23 -8.71 -17.32
C ALA A 54 -14.48 -7.82 -17.19
N LEU A 55 -14.30 -6.50 -17.03
CA LEU A 55 -15.42 -5.56 -16.95
C LEU A 55 -16.22 -5.48 -18.26
N ASP A 56 -15.54 -5.49 -19.40
CA ASP A 56 -16.18 -5.51 -20.71
C ASP A 56 -16.91 -6.84 -20.92
N THR A 57 -16.26 -7.94 -20.58
CA THR A 57 -16.82 -9.31 -20.68
C THR A 57 -18.08 -9.48 -19.83
N ILE A 58 -18.08 -9.04 -18.57
CA ILE A 58 -19.26 -9.15 -17.71
C ILE A 58 -20.40 -8.23 -18.16
N SER A 59 -20.07 -7.13 -18.83
CA SER A 59 -21.08 -6.24 -19.37
C SER A 59 -21.86 -6.91 -20.51
N GLU A 60 -21.23 -7.80 -21.30
CA GLU A 60 -21.91 -8.61 -22.30
C GLU A 60 -22.82 -9.66 -21.66
N ALA A 61 -22.40 -10.32 -20.57
CA ALA A 61 -23.29 -11.22 -19.82
C ALA A 61 -24.56 -10.50 -19.32
N ILE A 62 -24.40 -9.30 -18.77
CA ILE A 62 -25.53 -8.48 -18.29
C ILE A 62 -26.40 -8.00 -19.46
N ARG A 63 -25.83 -7.69 -20.63
CA ARG A 63 -26.60 -7.32 -21.83
C ARG A 63 -27.50 -8.46 -22.30
N LEU A 64 -27.01 -9.69 -22.18
CA LEU A 64 -27.75 -10.90 -22.58
C LEU A 64 -28.81 -11.27 -21.53
N ARG A 65 -28.47 -11.16 -20.24
CA ARG A 65 -29.38 -11.48 -19.12
C ARG A 65 -29.21 -10.46 -17.99
N SER A 66 -30.03 -9.40 -18.00
CA SER A 66 -29.93 -8.29 -17.07
C SER A 66 -30.53 -8.55 -15.68
N ASP A 67 -31.32 -9.61 -15.53
CA ASP A 67 -32.01 -10.00 -14.31
C ASP A 67 -31.27 -11.07 -13.49
N GLU A 68 -30.02 -11.42 -13.87
CA GLU A 68 -29.21 -12.40 -13.15
C GLU A 68 -28.33 -11.70 -12.09
N PRO A 69 -28.60 -11.89 -10.77
CA PRO A 69 -27.87 -11.23 -9.70
C PRO A 69 -26.37 -11.57 -9.69
N PHE A 70 -26.01 -12.77 -10.14
CA PHE A 70 -24.62 -13.22 -10.21
C PHE A 70 -23.74 -12.32 -11.07
N TYR A 71 -24.23 -11.85 -12.25
CA TYR A 71 -23.43 -11.00 -13.13
C TYR A 71 -23.22 -9.59 -12.55
N HIS A 72 -24.26 -9.04 -11.90
CA HIS A 72 -24.12 -7.76 -11.20
C HIS A 72 -23.15 -7.86 -10.02
N SER A 73 -23.13 -9.00 -9.32
CA SER A 73 -22.18 -9.26 -8.24
C SER A 73 -20.74 -9.33 -8.75
N ILE A 74 -20.48 -10.05 -9.85
CA ILE A 74 -19.17 -10.11 -10.50
C ILE A 74 -18.73 -8.71 -10.94
N LYS A 75 -19.61 -7.94 -11.59
CA LYS A 75 -19.34 -6.56 -12.00
C LYS A 75 -18.94 -5.70 -10.80
N ALA A 76 -19.63 -5.85 -9.66
CA ALA A 76 -19.32 -5.13 -8.45
C ALA A 76 -17.92 -5.50 -7.89
N LEU A 77 -17.55 -6.77 -7.91
CA LEU A 77 -16.23 -7.23 -7.48
C LEU A 77 -15.12 -6.67 -8.39
N ILE A 78 -15.29 -6.76 -9.71
CA ILE A 78 -14.33 -6.20 -10.67
C ILE A 78 -14.16 -4.69 -10.48
N LEU A 79 -15.27 -3.95 -10.28
CA LEU A 79 -15.22 -2.50 -10.04
C LEU A 79 -14.58 -2.16 -8.69
N SER A 80 -14.79 -2.99 -7.65
CA SER A 80 -14.12 -2.86 -6.36
C SER A 80 -12.62 -3.00 -6.50
N ASP A 81 -12.16 -3.98 -7.27
CA ASP A 81 -10.76 -4.24 -7.58
C ASP A 81 -10.12 -3.11 -8.44
N LEU A 82 -10.92 -2.46 -9.28
CA LEU A 82 -10.52 -1.28 -10.04
C LEU A 82 -10.60 0.03 -9.24
N HIS A 83 -10.92 -0.04 -7.94
CA HIS A 83 -11.13 1.11 -7.05
C HIS A 83 -12.24 2.09 -7.52
N ARG A 84 -13.20 1.60 -8.29
CA ARG A 84 -14.40 2.33 -8.75
C ARG A 84 -15.56 2.11 -7.79
N GLY A 85 -15.37 2.39 -6.52
CA GLY A 85 -16.25 1.98 -5.42
C GLY A 85 -17.71 2.45 -5.54
N LYS A 86 -17.97 3.65 -6.09
CA LYS A 86 -19.36 4.10 -6.31
C LYS A 86 -20.11 3.24 -7.31
N GLU A 87 -19.48 2.93 -8.42
CA GLU A 87 -20.05 2.08 -9.46
C GLU A 87 -20.15 0.61 -9.00
N ALA A 88 -19.18 0.16 -8.20
CA ALA A 88 -19.24 -1.13 -7.54
C ALA A 88 -20.46 -1.24 -6.62
N LEU A 89 -20.74 -0.19 -5.82
CA LEU A 89 -21.89 -0.15 -4.93
C LEU A 89 -23.22 -0.13 -5.68
N GLU A 90 -23.29 0.55 -6.82
CA GLU A 90 -24.48 0.55 -7.70
C GLU A 90 -24.74 -0.87 -8.24
N ALA A 91 -23.72 -1.51 -8.80
CA ALA A 91 -23.83 -2.88 -9.33
C ALA A 91 -24.21 -3.88 -8.22
N ALA A 92 -23.53 -3.84 -7.06
CA ALA A 92 -23.88 -4.70 -5.92
C ALA A 92 -25.30 -4.44 -5.38
N SER A 93 -25.76 -3.19 -5.43
CA SER A 93 -27.12 -2.88 -5.00
C SER A 93 -28.18 -3.41 -5.97
N GLN A 94 -27.87 -3.45 -7.27
CA GLN A 94 -28.72 -4.12 -8.26
C GLN A 94 -28.77 -5.63 -8.02
N ALA A 95 -27.64 -6.29 -7.74
CA ALA A 95 -27.59 -7.71 -7.41
C ALA A 95 -28.46 -8.05 -6.20
N VAL A 96 -28.33 -7.26 -5.10
CA VAL A 96 -29.13 -7.45 -3.88
C VAL A 96 -30.61 -7.14 -4.12
N ALA A 97 -30.94 -6.19 -5.01
CA ALA A 97 -32.35 -5.90 -5.34
C ALA A 97 -33.01 -7.06 -6.12
N LEU A 98 -32.24 -7.76 -6.97
CA LEU A 98 -32.72 -8.94 -7.70
C LEU A 98 -32.88 -10.17 -6.79
N ASN A 99 -31.95 -10.39 -5.86
CA ASN A 99 -32.05 -11.44 -4.86
C ASN A 99 -31.48 -10.96 -3.51
N PRO A 100 -32.33 -10.55 -2.56
CA PRO A 100 -31.91 -10.05 -1.25
C PRO A 100 -31.24 -11.07 -0.33
N GLU A 101 -31.44 -12.37 -0.56
CA GLU A 101 -30.87 -13.46 0.22
C GLU A 101 -29.68 -14.14 -0.48
N ASP A 102 -29.25 -13.65 -1.63
CA ASP A 102 -28.04 -14.14 -2.29
C ASP A 102 -26.80 -13.70 -1.52
N THR A 103 -26.15 -14.67 -0.88
CA THR A 103 -24.94 -14.45 -0.08
C THR A 103 -23.77 -13.89 -0.89
N PHE A 104 -23.69 -14.24 -2.18
CA PHE A 104 -22.67 -13.71 -3.08
C PHE A 104 -22.92 -12.21 -3.38
N ALA A 105 -24.18 -11.80 -3.62
CA ALA A 105 -24.56 -10.40 -3.80
C ALA A 105 -24.34 -9.58 -2.53
N LEU A 106 -24.69 -10.11 -1.35
CA LEU A 106 -24.43 -9.48 -0.06
C LEU A 106 -22.93 -9.28 0.19
N SER A 107 -22.12 -10.28 -0.13
CA SER A 107 -20.66 -10.24 -0.02
C SER A 107 -20.04 -9.26 -1.03
N ALA A 108 -20.54 -9.22 -2.27
CA ALA A 108 -20.11 -8.24 -3.27
C ALA A 108 -20.41 -6.79 -2.81
N LYS A 109 -21.54 -6.57 -2.12
CA LYS A 109 -21.87 -5.26 -1.55
C LYS A 109 -20.95 -4.88 -0.39
N SER A 110 -20.58 -5.85 0.47
CA SER A 110 -19.55 -5.65 1.48
C SER A 110 -18.21 -5.26 0.84
N SER A 111 -17.77 -5.96 -0.21
CA SER A 111 -16.55 -5.65 -0.95
C SER A 111 -16.57 -4.25 -1.57
N ALA A 112 -17.73 -3.82 -2.12
CA ALA A 112 -17.89 -2.46 -2.64
C ALA A 112 -17.71 -1.40 -1.53
N TYR A 113 -18.23 -1.62 -0.33
CA TYR A 113 -17.98 -0.73 0.81
C TYR A 113 -16.53 -0.77 1.27
N CYS A 114 -15.85 -1.93 1.25
CA CYS A 114 -14.42 -2.03 1.51
C CYS A 114 -13.59 -1.16 0.56
N SER A 115 -13.91 -1.18 -0.74
CA SER A 115 -13.20 -0.38 -1.76
C SER A 115 -13.36 1.14 -1.57
N MET A 116 -14.35 1.56 -0.76
CA MET A 116 -14.63 2.94 -0.38
C MET A 116 -14.13 3.30 1.04
N ASP A 117 -13.40 2.41 1.71
CA ASP A 117 -12.98 2.54 3.11
C ASP A 117 -14.14 2.70 4.11
N ARG A 118 -15.35 2.27 3.74
CA ARG A 118 -16.56 2.34 4.59
C ARG A 118 -16.68 1.06 5.43
N TRP A 119 -15.77 0.89 6.36
CA TRP A 119 -15.58 -0.36 7.12
C TRP A 119 -16.78 -0.78 7.96
N ALA A 120 -17.52 0.16 8.53
CA ALA A 120 -18.70 -0.16 9.34
C ALA A 120 -19.85 -0.72 8.48
N ASP A 121 -20.07 -0.13 7.31
CA ASP A 121 -21.08 -0.61 6.37
C ASP A 121 -20.65 -1.98 5.79
N ALA A 122 -19.37 -2.14 5.47
CA ALA A 122 -18.84 -3.41 4.99
C ALA A 122 -19.01 -4.54 6.02
N GLU A 123 -18.75 -4.26 7.32
CA GLU A 123 -19.02 -5.21 8.40
C GLU A 123 -20.51 -5.60 8.47
N GLU A 124 -21.41 -4.62 8.38
CA GLU A 124 -22.86 -4.88 8.40
C GLU A 124 -23.28 -5.85 7.29
N TRP A 125 -22.81 -5.60 6.06
CA TRP A 125 -23.17 -6.45 4.92
C TRP A 125 -22.50 -7.84 4.96
N SER A 126 -21.26 -7.95 5.45
CA SER A 126 -20.65 -9.26 5.70
C SER A 126 -21.44 -10.05 6.74
N ARG A 127 -21.90 -9.42 7.82
CA ARG A 127 -22.74 -10.09 8.83
C ARG A 127 -24.11 -10.50 8.28
N LYS A 128 -24.71 -9.72 7.37
CA LYS A 128 -25.94 -10.10 6.67
C LYS A 128 -25.72 -11.34 5.82
N ALA A 129 -24.63 -11.41 5.08
CA ALA A 129 -24.30 -12.60 4.29
C ALA A 129 -24.12 -13.84 5.20
N LEU A 130 -23.41 -13.72 6.32
CA LEU A 130 -23.22 -14.78 7.29
C LEU A 130 -24.50 -15.16 8.07
N ALA A 131 -25.47 -14.29 8.16
CA ALA A 131 -26.77 -14.59 8.74
C ALA A 131 -27.63 -15.49 7.83
N VAL A 132 -27.41 -15.41 6.51
CA VAL A 132 -28.06 -16.28 5.51
C VAL A 132 -27.30 -17.60 5.39
N ASP A 133 -25.97 -17.53 5.31
CA ASP A 133 -25.10 -18.70 5.19
C ASP A 133 -23.89 -18.52 6.12
N GLY A 134 -23.93 -19.19 7.27
CA GLY A 134 -22.92 -19.07 8.33
C GLY A 134 -21.53 -19.57 7.92
N ASP A 135 -21.45 -20.43 6.90
CA ASP A 135 -20.21 -21.04 6.42
C ASP A 135 -19.64 -20.32 5.18
N ASN A 136 -20.18 -19.17 4.80
CA ASN A 136 -19.74 -18.42 3.64
C ASN A 136 -18.32 -17.85 3.84
N ALA A 137 -17.31 -18.51 3.25
CA ALA A 137 -15.91 -18.16 3.38
C ALA A 137 -15.61 -16.74 2.88
N MET A 138 -16.24 -16.27 1.78
CA MET A 138 -16.04 -14.92 1.25
C MET A 138 -16.53 -13.87 2.26
N ALA A 139 -17.71 -14.05 2.83
CA ALA A 139 -18.27 -13.12 3.81
C ALA A 139 -17.45 -13.09 5.11
N GLU A 140 -16.97 -14.26 5.58
CA GLU A 140 -16.11 -14.35 6.77
C GLU A 140 -14.73 -13.69 6.53
N ASN A 141 -14.13 -13.88 5.35
CA ASN A 141 -12.88 -13.20 4.97
C ASN A 141 -13.06 -11.67 4.92
N LEU A 142 -14.16 -11.18 4.35
CA LEU A 142 -14.50 -9.76 4.34
C LEU A 142 -14.75 -9.23 5.76
N LEU A 143 -15.43 -9.99 6.61
CA LEU A 143 -15.65 -9.66 8.01
C LEU A 143 -14.32 -9.54 8.77
N ALA A 144 -13.44 -10.53 8.65
CA ALA A 144 -12.12 -10.50 9.26
C ALA A 144 -11.33 -9.26 8.82
N HIS A 145 -11.33 -8.98 7.52
CA HIS A 145 -10.67 -7.78 6.97
C HIS A 145 -11.25 -6.48 7.54
N THR A 146 -12.56 -6.31 7.55
CA THR A 146 -13.22 -5.09 8.03
C THR A 146 -13.03 -4.86 9.52
N LEU A 147 -13.09 -5.94 10.33
CA LEU A 147 -12.81 -5.87 11.77
C LEU A 147 -11.36 -5.44 12.05
N ARG A 148 -10.42 -5.96 11.27
CA ARG A 148 -9.01 -5.55 11.33
C ARG A 148 -8.84 -4.07 11.02
N MET A 149 -9.46 -3.57 9.94
CA MET A 149 -9.37 -2.16 9.54
C MET A 149 -9.99 -1.22 10.58
N GLN A 150 -11.02 -1.66 11.28
CA GLN A 150 -11.62 -0.91 12.41
C GLN A 150 -10.82 -1.03 13.72
N GLY A 151 -9.81 -1.90 13.78
CA GLY A 151 -9.01 -2.16 14.96
C GLY A 151 -9.75 -2.97 16.05
N LYS A 152 -10.80 -3.71 15.68
CA LYS A 152 -11.56 -4.62 16.54
C LYS A 152 -10.80 -5.96 16.70
N THR A 153 -9.64 -5.91 17.33
CA THR A 153 -8.64 -7.00 17.32
C THR A 153 -9.14 -8.31 17.89
N GLY A 154 -9.93 -8.30 18.97
CA GLY A 154 -10.51 -9.52 19.55
C GLY A 154 -11.45 -10.23 18.59
N MET A 155 -12.45 -9.49 18.05
CA MET A 155 -13.41 -10.04 17.09
C MET A 155 -12.74 -10.47 15.78
N ASN A 156 -11.70 -9.75 15.34
CA ASN A 156 -10.91 -10.16 14.17
C ASN A 156 -10.19 -11.50 14.42
N ALA A 157 -9.58 -11.68 15.58
CA ALA A 157 -8.90 -12.94 15.92
C ALA A 157 -9.87 -14.12 15.96
N GLU A 158 -11.10 -13.95 16.46
CA GLU A 158 -12.15 -14.96 16.45
C GLU A 158 -12.59 -15.30 15.02
N ALA A 159 -12.81 -14.29 14.15
CA ALA A 159 -13.19 -14.51 12.75
C ALA A 159 -12.09 -15.28 11.99
N VAL A 160 -10.83 -14.88 12.17
CA VAL A 160 -9.68 -15.58 11.58
C VAL A 160 -9.56 -17.03 12.09
N ALA A 161 -9.82 -17.27 13.37
CA ALA A 161 -9.78 -18.62 13.93
C ALA A 161 -10.87 -19.52 13.33
N ARG A 162 -12.08 -18.99 13.07
CA ARG A 162 -13.15 -19.72 12.39
C ARG A 162 -12.77 -20.06 10.95
N LEU A 163 -12.24 -19.09 10.20
CA LEU A 163 -11.77 -19.31 8.83
C LEU A 163 -10.76 -20.45 8.74
N LEU A 164 -9.72 -20.41 9.57
CA LEU A 164 -8.67 -21.44 9.58
C LEU A 164 -9.15 -22.80 10.13
N ALA A 165 -10.21 -22.82 10.93
CA ALA A 165 -10.83 -24.06 11.40
C ALA A 165 -11.74 -24.69 10.32
N ALA A 166 -12.41 -23.86 9.52
CA ALA A 166 -13.26 -24.31 8.42
C ALA A 166 -12.43 -24.81 7.23
N ASP A 167 -11.41 -24.06 6.83
CA ASP A 167 -10.49 -24.43 5.76
C ASP A 167 -9.05 -24.03 6.11
N PRO A 168 -8.22 -24.99 6.58
CA PRO A 168 -6.81 -24.74 6.84
C PRO A 168 -5.94 -24.51 5.59
N GLU A 169 -6.48 -24.75 4.39
CA GLU A 169 -5.79 -24.54 3.11
C GLU A 169 -6.30 -23.28 2.36
N ASP A 170 -7.14 -22.45 2.98
CA ASP A 170 -7.53 -21.15 2.43
C ASP A 170 -6.37 -20.14 2.52
N SER A 171 -5.77 -19.82 1.36
CA SER A 171 -4.70 -18.83 1.24
C SER A 171 -5.10 -17.45 1.80
N LEU A 172 -6.34 -17.01 1.55
CA LEU A 172 -6.83 -15.70 2.00
C LEU A 172 -7.05 -15.68 3.52
N ALA A 173 -7.49 -16.79 4.13
CA ALA A 173 -7.57 -16.92 5.58
C ALA A 173 -6.17 -16.78 6.23
N HIS A 174 -5.15 -17.39 5.62
CA HIS A 174 -3.76 -17.21 6.07
C HIS A 174 -3.27 -15.77 5.89
N VAL A 175 -3.63 -15.08 4.81
CA VAL A 175 -3.33 -13.64 4.65
C VAL A 175 -3.96 -12.83 5.78
N ASN A 176 -5.24 -13.04 6.07
CA ASN A 176 -5.95 -12.35 7.16
C ASN A 176 -5.32 -12.66 8.53
N ALA A 177 -4.92 -13.91 8.78
CA ALA A 177 -4.22 -14.33 10.00
C ALA A 177 -2.85 -13.64 10.14
N GLY A 178 -2.09 -13.53 9.06
CA GLY A 178 -0.80 -12.84 9.03
C GLY A 178 -0.94 -11.36 9.40
N TRP A 179 -1.88 -10.65 8.81
CA TRP A 179 -2.14 -9.25 9.12
C TRP A 179 -2.68 -9.06 10.55
N SER A 180 -3.52 -9.98 11.05
CA SER A 180 -3.98 -9.97 12.45
C SER A 180 -2.82 -10.14 13.41
N ALA A 181 -1.89 -11.05 13.12
CA ALA A 181 -0.69 -11.28 13.93
C ALA A 181 0.25 -10.06 13.92
N LEU A 182 0.43 -9.38 12.78
CA LEU A 182 1.19 -8.12 12.71
C LEU A 182 0.57 -7.03 13.58
N GLN A 183 -0.75 -6.92 13.56
CA GLN A 183 -1.48 -5.97 14.40
C GLN A 183 -1.33 -6.29 15.90
N ALA A 184 -1.27 -7.58 16.24
CA ALA A 184 -0.97 -8.08 17.59
C ALA A 184 0.52 -8.00 17.96
N LYS A 185 1.39 -7.49 17.05
CA LYS A 185 2.85 -7.36 17.21
C LYS A 185 3.59 -8.71 17.29
N ASP A 186 2.99 -9.78 16.79
CA ASP A 186 3.60 -11.11 16.67
C ASP A 186 4.13 -11.32 15.25
N GLN A 187 5.37 -10.89 15.00
CA GLN A 187 5.99 -10.94 13.69
C GLN A 187 6.28 -12.38 13.25
N ARG A 188 6.62 -13.28 14.19
CA ARG A 188 6.95 -14.68 13.87
C ARG A 188 5.71 -15.43 13.37
N ARG A 189 4.59 -15.23 14.06
CA ARG A 189 3.31 -15.81 13.66
C ARG A 189 2.82 -15.23 12.34
N ALA A 190 2.98 -13.93 12.13
CA ALA A 190 2.66 -13.28 10.87
C ALA A 190 3.47 -13.87 9.70
N GLU A 191 4.79 -13.99 9.87
CA GLU A 191 5.68 -14.58 8.86
C GLU A 191 5.28 -16.02 8.51
N MET A 192 4.92 -16.84 9.50
CA MET A 192 4.45 -18.21 9.29
C MET A 192 3.19 -18.23 8.43
N HIS A 193 2.18 -17.42 8.74
CA HIS A 193 0.94 -17.37 7.98
C HIS A 193 1.14 -16.84 6.56
N PHE A 194 1.93 -15.80 6.35
CA PHE A 194 2.20 -15.30 4.99
C PHE A 194 3.00 -16.28 4.14
N ARG A 195 3.91 -17.05 4.74
CA ARG A 195 4.61 -18.13 4.02
C ARG A 195 3.66 -19.25 3.64
N GLU A 196 2.73 -19.61 4.51
CA GLU A 196 1.72 -20.61 4.22
C GLU A 196 0.77 -20.13 3.13
N ALA A 197 0.33 -18.87 3.18
CA ALA A 197 -0.46 -18.27 2.10
C ALA A 197 0.27 -18.33 0.74
N LEU A 198 1.59 -18.07 0.70
CA LEU A 198 2.40 -18.16 -0.52
C LEU A 198 2.68 -19.59 -0.96
N ARG A 199 2.65 -20.57 -0.04
CA ARG A 199 2.72 -22.00 -0.38
C ARG A 199 1.46 -22.44 -1.11
N LEU A 200 0.30 -21.96 -0.65
CA LEU A 200 -1.02 -22.28 -1.20
C LEU A 200 -1.29 -21.51 -2.51
N ASP A 201 -0.93 -20.22 -2.54
CA ASP A 201 -1.05 -19.35 -3.71
C ASP A 201 0.25 -18.53 -3.89
N SER A 202 1.15 -19.01 -4.74
CA SER A 202 2.46 -18.39 -5.01
C SER A 202 2.36 -17.02 -5.70
N GLU A 203 1.23 -16.73 -6.35
CA GLU A 203 0.98 -15.46 -7.06
C GLU A 203 0.33 -14.40 -6.17
N SER A 204 -0.05 -14.72 -4.94
CA SER A 204 -0.72 -13.81 -4.02
C SER A 204 0.14 -12.58 -3.73
N ALA A 205 -0.25 -11.46 -4.31
CA ALA A 205 0.43 -10.16 -4.07
C ALA A 205 0.26 -9.72 -2.60
N MET A 206 -0.91 -9.98 -2.00
CA MET A 206 -1.20 -9.62 -0.60
C MET A 206 -0.35 -10.43 0.38
N ALA A 207 -0.16 -11.73 0.14
CA ALA A 207 0.69 -12.58 0.97
C ALA A 207 2.17 -12.14 0.87
N ARG A 208 2.65 -11.80 -0.33
CA ARG A 208 4.01 -11.30 -0.55
C ARG A 208 4.24 -9.97 0.15
N GLU A 209 3.31 -9.02 0.03
CA GLU A 209 3.39 -7.74 0.73
C GLU A 209 3.41 -7.94 2.25
N GLY A 210 2.49 -8.76 2.79
CA GLY A 210 2.46 -9.09 4.21
C GLY A 210 3.74 -9.75 4.71
N LEU A 211 4.35 -10.64 3.92
CA LEU A 211 5.63 -11.26 4.26
C LEU A 211 6.75 -10.21 4.36
N ILE A 212 6.83 -9.28 3.42
CA ILE A 212 7.80 -8.19 3.45
C ILE A 212 7.58 -7.30 4.69
N GLU A 213 6.32 -6.97 4.99
CA GLU A 213 5.96 -6.21 6.20
C GLU A 213 6.36 -6.93 7.48
N SER A 214 6.20 -8.27 7.53
CA SER A 214 6.65 -9.08 8.68
C SER A 214 8.16 -9.02 8.87
N PHE A 215 8.94 -9.02 7.80
CA PHE A 215 10.39 -8.86 7.85
C PHE A 215 10.81 -7.46 8.30
N ARG A 216 10.19 -6.41 7.77
CA ARG A 216 10.41 -5.02 8.22
C ARG A 216 10.10 -4.86 9.71
N ALA A 217 9.02 -5.51 10.17
CA ALA A 217 8.57 -5.49 11.56
C ALA A 217 9.48 -6.24 12.55
N ARG A 218 10.53 -6.94 12.10
CA ARG A 218 11.59 -7.45 12.99
C ARG A 218 12.34 -6.31 13.69
N SER A 219 12.45 -5.14 13.06
CA SER A 219 13.00 -3.93 13.67
C SER A 219 11.98 -3.24 14.59
N LEU A 220 12.40 -2.86 15.80
CA LEU A 220 11.57 -2.06 16.73
C LEU A 220 11.15 -0.72 16.10
N PHE A 221 12.06 -0.09 15.36
CA PHE A 221 11.83 1.16 14.64
C PHE A 221 10.64 1.04 13.67
N TYR A 222 10.61 -0.06 12.88
CA TYR A 222 9.54 -0.29 11.93
C TYR A 222 8.22 -0.74 12.59
N ARG A 223 8.30 -1.49 13.70
CA ARG A 223 7.10 -1.84 14.49
C ARG A 223 6.33 -0.62 14.99
N LEU A 224 7.05 0.42 15.42
CA LEU A 224 6.43 1.68 15.82
C LEU A 224 5.73 2.35 14.63
N TYR A 225 6.38 2.39 13.47
CA TYR A 225 5.78 2.89 12.24
C TYR A 225 4.53 2.09 11.83
N LEU A 226 4.61 0.77 11.84
CA LEU A 226 3.48 -0.10 11.51
C LEU A 226 2.31 0.07 12.49
N SER A 227 2.60 0.24 13.79
CA SER A 227 1.60 0.56 14.81
C SER A 227 0.91 1.90 14.55
N TYR A 228 1.67 2.91 14.10
CA TYR A 228 1.12 4.18 13.65
C TYR A 228 0.22 4.01 12.43
N CYS A 229 0.65 3.24 11.42
CA CYS A 229 -0.17 2.95 10.24
C CYS A 229 -1.49 2.26 10.61
N PHE A 230 -1.46 1.22 11.44
CA PHE A 230 -2.67 0.54 11.92
C PHE A 230 -3.58 1.46 12.72
N PHE A 231 -3.03 2.36 13.52
CA PHE A 231 -3.82 3.37 14.22
C PHE A 231 -4.51 4.33 13.25
N MET A 232 -3.78 4.85 12.26
CA MET A 232 -4.31 5.80 11.28
C MET A 232 -5.35 5.17 10.35
N GLN A 233 -5.23 3.88 10.01
CA GLN A 233 -6.20 3.15 9.17
C GLN A 233 -7.61 3.10 9.77
N ARG A 234 -7.77 3.23 11.09
CA ARG A 234 -9.08 3.25 11.78
C ARG A 234 -9.90 4.48 11.44
N PHE A 235 -9.27 5.53 10.96
CA PHE A 235 -9.89 6.81 10.65
C PHE A 235 -10.06 6.98 9.13
N THR A 236 -11.28 7.19 8.69
CA THR A 236 -11.65 7.34 7.27
C THR A 236 -12.25 8.71 7.00
N GLY A 237 -12.42 9.08 5.72
CA GLY A 237 -13.21 10.24 5.33
C GLY A 237 -12.71 11.58 5.84
N GLY A 238 -11.43 11.86 5.77
CA GLY A 238 -10.85 13.15 6.17
C GLY A 238 -10.53 13.27 7.67
N LYS A 239 -10.97 12.34 8.53
CA LYS A 239 -10.64 12.34 9.97
C LYS A 239 -9.14 12.23 10.21
N GLN A 240 -8.40 11.54 9.33
CA GLN A 240 -6.94 11.46 9.37
C GLN A 240 -6.30 12.85 9.30
N TRP A 241 -6.78 13.72 8.40
CA TRP A 241 -6.30 15.09 8.27
C TRP A 241 -6.60 15.94 9.51
N MET A 242 -7.76 15.74 10.14
CA MET A 242 -8.08 16.45 11.40
C MET A 242 -7.13 16.06 12.52
N ILE A 243 -6.77 14.77 12.62
CA ILE A 243 -5.81 14.29 13.62
C ILE A 243 -4.42 14.89 13.35
N ILE A 244 -3.94 14.83 12.09
CA ILE A 244 -2.65 15.40 11.70
C ILE A 244 -2.62 16.91 11.97
N LEU A 245 -3.69 17.62 11.61
CA LEU A 245 -3.82 19.06 11.86
C LEU A 245 -3.85 19.36 13.36
N GLY A 246 -4.58 18.56 14.15
CA GLY A 246 -4.63 18.71 15.61
C GLY A 246 -3.25 18.55 16.25
N ILE A 247 -2.50 17.51 15.85
CA ILE A 247 -1.11 17.30 16.34
C ILE A 247 -0.21 18.47 15.91
N TYR A 248 -0.36 18.97 14.67
CA TYR A 248 0.40 20.13 14.20
C TYR A 248 0.09 21.41 14.99
N VAL A 249 -1.20 21.66 15.28
CA VAL A 249 -1.60 22.83 16.10
C VAL A 249 -1.04 22.71 17.51
N CYS A 250 -1.14 21.52 18.15
CA CYS A 250 -0.53 21.28 19.47
C CYS A 250 0.98 21.54 19.45
N TYR A 251 1.68 21.05 18.41
CA TYR A 251 3.11 21.33 18.21
C TYR A 251 3.39 22.84 18.11
N GLN A 252 2.62 23.59 17.31
CA GLN A 252 2.82 25.03 17.14
C GLN A 252 2.60 25.81 18.45
N VAL A 253 1.55 25.45 19.19
CA VAL A 253 1.28 26.04 20.52
C VAL A 253 2.44 25.75 21.48
N ALA A 254 2.84 24.48 21.59
CA ALA A 254 3.95 24.05 22.45
C ALA A 254 5.25 24.78 22.10
N ARG A 255 5.58 24.87 20.79
CA ARG A 255 6.76 25.57 20.30
C ARG A 255 6.74 27.06 20.68
N ASN A 256 5.61 27.74 20.49
CA ASN A 256 5.50 29.16 20.80
C ASN A 256 5.63 29.42 22.31
N VAL A 257 4.99 28.58 23.13
CA VAL A 257 5.12 28.65 24.61
C VAL A 257 6.56 28.38 25.02
N LEU A 258 7.19 27.30 24.54
CA LEU A 258 8.57 26.98 24.90
C LEU A 258 9.58 28.01 24.44
N LYS A 259 9.34 28.68 23.32
CA LYS A 259 10.20 29.77 22.82
C LYS A 259 10.28 30.95 23.81
N THR A 260 9.22 31.21 24.57
CA THR A 260 9.23 32.29 25.60
C THR A 260 10.07 31.93 26.81
N PHE A 261 10.22 30.63 27.13
CA PHE A 261 11.03 30.17 28.25
C PHE A 261 12.49 29.87 27.84
N SER A 262 12.69 29.16 26.72
CA SER A 262 14.02 28.81 26.20
C SER A 262 13.99 28.56 24.69
N PRO A 263 14.68 29.39 23.90
CA PRO A 263 14.82 29.15 22.45
C PRO A 263 15.49 27.80 22.12
N ALA A 264 16.40 27.32 22.97
CA ALA A 264 17.08 26.04 22.78
C ALA A 264 16.10 24.86 22.89
N ILE A 265 15.21 24.86 23.89
CA ILE A 265 14.19 23.81 24.07
C ILE A 265 13.19 23.85 22.90
N ALA A 266 12.78 25.02 22.45
CA ALA A 266 11.95 25.18 21.27
C ALA A 266 12.64 24.62 20.01
N GLY A 267 13.96 24.82 19.86
CA GLY A 267 14.77 24.24 18.80
C GLY A 267 14.79 22.70 18.83
N VAL A 268 14.95 22.10 20.01
CA VAL A 268 14.87 20.64 20.19
C VAL A 268 13.49 20.12 19.78
N LEU A 269 12.40 20.80 20.14
CA LEU A 269 11.04 20.41 19.72
C LEU A 269 10.87 20.46 18.19
N VAL A 270 11.47 21.45 17.52
CA VAL A 270 11.47 21.52 16.05
C VAL A 270 12.19 20.32 15.45
N LEU A 271 13.36 19.95 15.97
CA LEU A 271 14.12 18.78 15.50
C LEU A 271 13.37 17.49 15.72
N LEU A 272 12.70 17.32 16.87
CA LEU A 272 11.85 16.16 17.13
C LEU A 272 10.66 16.07 16.14
N TRP A 273 10.04 17.21 15.85
CA TRP A 273 8.94 17.28 14.89
C TRP A 273 9.41 16.91 13.48
N LEU A 274 10.53 17.49 13.03
CA LEU A 274 11.12 17.14 11.73
C LEU A 274 11.51 15.67 11.67
N GLY A 275 12.10 15.15 12.74
CA GLY A 275 12.43 13.72 12.86
C GLY A 275 11.20 12.83 12.73
N LEU A 276 10.08 13.18 13.36
CA LEU A 276 8.81 12.46 13.25
C LEU A 276 8.25 12.48 11.81
N VAL A 277 8.24 13.64 11.18
CA VAL A 277 7.79 13.77 9.79
C VAL A 277 8.67 12.96 8.84
N LEU A 278 9.99 13.08 8.95
CA LEU A 278 10.93 12.32 8.13
C LEU A 278 10.82 10.82 8.39
N TRP A 279 10.61 10.40 9.65
CA TRP A 279 10.42 8.99 9.99
C TRP A 279 9.27 8.35 9.23
N VAL A 280 8.12 9.02 9.12
CA VAL A 280 6.96 8.49 8.38
C VAL A 280 7.31 8.26 6.90
N TRP A 281 8.11 9.12 6.29
CA TRP A 281 8.49 9.02 4.88
C TRP A 281 9.64 8.04 4.61
N LEU A 282 10.54 7.89 5.57
CA LEU A 282 11.75 7.08 5.40
C LEU A 282 11.63 5.66 5.98
N ALA A 283 10.65 5.41 6.86
CA ALA A 283 10.52 4.11 7.53
C ALA A 283 10.45 2.92 6.55
N PRO A 284 9.67 2.95 5.44
CA PRO A 284 9.67 1.85 4.47
C PRO A 284 11.04 1.62 3.84
N GLY A 285 11.73 2.70 3.43
CA GLY A 285 13.07 2.60 2.84
C GLY A 285 14.13 2.10 3.82
N ILE A 286 14.08 2.54 5.08
CA ILE A 286 14.95 2.02 6.16
C ILE A 286 14.62 0.55 6.42
N GLY A 287 13.33 0.18 6.43
CA GLY A 287 12.90 -1.21 6.56
C GLY A 287 13.47 -2.09 5.44
N ASN A 288 13.40 -1.63 4.20
CA ASN A 288 13.99 -2.30 3.04
C ASN A 288 15.51 -2.43 3.15
N PHE A 289 16.21 -1.38 3.63
CA PHE A 289 17.64 -1.44 3.88
C PHE A 289 18.00 -2.51 4.92
N LEU A 290 17.26 -2.58 6.02
CA LEU A 290 17.47 -3.61 7.05
C LEU A 290 17.24 -5.03 6.52
N ILE A 291 16.23 -5.22 5.65
CA ILE A 291 15.99 -6.50 4.97
C ILE A 291 17.17 -6.86 4.05
N LEU A 292 17.79 -5.90 3.36
CA LEU A 292 18.96 -6.17 2.51
C LEU A 292 20.15 -6.74 3.28
N LEU A 293 20.27 -6.43 4.57
CA LEU A 293 21.30 -6.98 5.46
C LEU A 293 21.00 -8.43 5.89
N ASP A 294 19.74 -8.88 5.78
CA ASP A 294 19.33 -10.24 6.11
C ASP A 294 19.39 -11.14 4.86
N ARG A 295 20.26 -12.17 4.91
CA ARG A 295 20.45 -13.10 3.78
C ARG A 295 19.18 -13.85 3.39
N SER A 296 18.32 -14.16 4.36
CA SER A 296 17.08 -14.93 4.13
C SER A 296 15.95 -14.07 3.56
N ALA A 297 15.85 -12.82 4.01
CA ALA A 297 14.72 -11.93 3.68
C ALA A 297 14.96 -11.12 2.38
N ARG A 298 16.23 -10.85 2.01
CA ARG A 298 16.56 -10.00 0.85
C ARG A 298 16.01 -10.50 -0.50
N LEU A 299 15.73 -11.81 -0.61
CA LEU A 299 15.19 -12.41 -1.83
C LEU A 299 13.71 -12.09 -2.04
N ALA A 300 12.98 -11.74 -0.98
CA ALA A 300 11.57 -11.34 -1.05
C ALA A 300 11.36 -9.95 -1.69
N LEU A 301 12.37 -9.07 -1.64
CA LEU A 301 12.28 -7.71 -2.15
C LEU A 301 12.28 -7.65 -3.68
N LYS A 302 11.35 -6.87 -4.25
CA LYS A 302 11.36 -6.48 -5.66
C LYS A 302 12.57 -5.58 -5.97
N LYS A 303 12.91 -5.44 -7.26
CA LYS A 303 14.03 -4.60 -7.71
C LYS A 303 13.89 -3.14 -7.25
N SER A 304 12.68 -2.56 -7.32
CA SER A 304 12.40 -1.20 -6.87
C SER A 304 12.61 -1.04 -5.36
N GLU A 305 12.14 -2.00 -4.56
CA GLU A 305 12.29 -2.00 -3.10
C GLU A 305 13.75 -2.15 -2.67
N ARG A 306 14.54 -2.96 -3.40
CA ARG A 306 16.00 -3.05 -3.18
C ARG A 306 16.69 -1.72 -3.45
N LEU A 307 16.36 -1.06 -4.57
CA LEU A 307 16.92 0.24 -4.92
C LEU A 307 16.50 1.31 -3.92
N GLN A 308 15.23 1.30 -3.46
CA GLN A 308 14.77 2.19 -2.39
C GLN A 308 15.56 1.97 -1.10
N GLY A 309 15.75 0.72 -0.68
CA GLY A 309 16.54 0.39 0.51
C GLY A 309 17.98 0.91 0.41
N ILE A 310 18.66 0.69 -0.72
CA ILE A 310 20.02 1.19 -0.97
C ILE A 310 20.05 2.73 -0.95
N ALA A 311 19.12 3.38 -1.66
CA ALA A 311 19.10 4.83 -1.74
C ALA A 311 18.82 5.50 -0.38
N VAL A 312 17.83 4.98 0.38
CA VAL A 312 17.46 5.54 1.68
C VAL A 312 18.47 5.15 2.75
N GLY A 313 18.79 3.87 2.91
CA GLY A 313 19.72 3.40 3.93
C GLY A 313 21.13 3.89 3.66
N GLY A 314 21.64 3.69 2.44
CA GLY A 314 22.96 4.16 2.03
C GLY A 314 23.09 5.67 2.11
N GLY A 315 22.07 6.43 1.63
CA GLY A 315 22.03 7.89 1.70
C GLY A 315 21.98 8.40 3.14
N LEU A 316 21.12 7.83 3.98
CA LEU A 316 20.99 8.23 5.38
C LEU A 316 22.27 7.95 6.17
N PHE A 317 22.74 6.69 6.17
CA PHE A 317 23.92 6.29 6.95
C PHE A 317 25.20 6.88 6.35
N GLY A 318 25.35 6.87 5.02
CA GLY A 318 26.50 7.47 4.34
C GLY A 318 26.57 8.98 4.51
N GLY A 319 25.42 9.67 4.38
CA GLY A 319 25.31 11.11 4.59
C GLY A 319 25.61 11.52 6.03
N LEU A 320 25.09 10.77 7.02
CA LEU A 320 25.41 11.02 8.43
C LEU A 320 26.89 10.75 8.75
N LEU A 321 27.48 9.69 8.21
CA LEU A 321 28.90 9.40 8.38
C LEU A 321 29.75 10.49 7.76
N LEU A 322 29.44 10.93 6.55
CA LEU A 322 30.14 12.01 5.86
C LEU A 322 30.02 13.34 6.62
N GLY A 323 28.84 13.67 7.12
CA GLY A 323 28.61 14.87 7.94
C GLY A 323 29.39 14.84 9.26
N LEU A 324 29.41 13.67 9.93
CA LEU A 324 30.15 13.48 11.16
C LEU A 324 31.68 13.57 10.93
N THR A 325 32.20 12.95 9.87
CA THR A 325 33.61 13.08 9.51
C THR A 325 33.99 14.52 9.20
N GLY A 326 33.11 15.26 8.48
CA GLY A 326 33.29 16.68 8.22
C GLY A 326 33.35 17.51 9.52
N TYR A 327 32.49 17.19 10.48
CA TYR A 327 32.51 17.82 11.81
C TYR A 327 33.81 17.53 12.60
N LEU A 328 34.25 16.26 12.60
CA LEU A 328 35.45 15.84 13.34
C LEU A 328 36.75 16.42 12.74
N VAL A 329 36.79 16.64 11.42
CA VAL A 329 37.95 17.22 10.69
C VAL A 329 37.84 18.73 10.55
N ASP A 330 36.77 19.35 11.07
CA ASP A 330 36.44 20.77 10.92
C ASP A 330 36.44 21.25 9.46
N TYR A 331 35.87 20.39 8.57
CA TYR A 331 35.77 20.65 7.14
C TYR A 331 34.32 20.83 6.71
N TYR A 332 33.90 22.09 6.65
CA TYR A 332 32.51 22.51 6.42
C TYR A 332 31.86 21.98 5.12
N PRO A 333 32.57 21.91 3.96
CA PRO A 333 32.00 21.34 2.74
C PRO A 333 31.58 19.87 2.89
N LEU A 334 32.29 19.06 3.68
CA LEU A 334 31.95 17.66 3.93
C LEU A 334 30.68 17.55 4.79
N MET A 335 30.53 18.45 5.78
CA MET A 335 29.31 18.52 6.59
C MET A 335 28.09 18.85 5.72
N LEU A 336 28.19 19.84 4.83
CA LEU A 336 27.13 20.22 3.91
C LEU A 336 26.80 19.09 2.92
N GLY A 337 27.81 18.42 2.39
CA GLY A 337 27.65 17.27 1.52
C GLY A 337 26.88 16.15 2.21
N GLY A 338 27.25 15.82 3.45
CA GLY A 338 26.56 14.81 4.26
C GLY A 338 25.10 15.17 4.51
N LEU A 339 24.81 16.42 4.92
CA LEU A 339 23.46 16.92 5.13
C LEU A 339 22.62 16.88 3.85
N GLY A 340 23.21 17.29 2.72
CA GLY A 340 22.55 17.29 1.42
C GLY A 340 22.17 15.87 0.96
N ILE A 341 23.06 14.89 1.18
CA ILE A 341 22.77 13.49 0.90
C ILE A 341 21.60 12.99 1.75
N VAL A 342 21.58 13.31 3.05
CA VAL A 342 20.44 12.96 3.94
C VAL A 342 19.14 13.58 3.44
N ILE A 343 19.12 14.86 3.07
CA ILE A 343 17.93 15.54 2.55
C ILE A 343 17.44 14.89 1.26
N SER A 344 18.33 14.47 0.36
CA SER A 344 17.99 13.84 -0.91
C SER A 344 17.35 12.45 -0.77
N THR A 345 17.45 11.80 0.41
CA THR A 345 16.84 10.49 0.64
C THR A 345 15.31 10.51 0.55
N VAL A 346 14.65 11.63 0.87
CA VAL A 346 13.19 11.77 0.82
C VAL A 346 12.66 11.69 -0.61
N PRO A 347 13.08 12.56 -1.55
CA PRO A 347 12.63 12.43 -2.94
C PRO A 347 13.09 11.12 -3.60
N ALA A 348 14.26 10.60 -3.24
CA ALA A 348 14.73 9.31 -3.73
C ALA A 348 13.83 8.15 -3.26
N SER A 349 13.42 8.14 -2.00
CA SER A 349 12.44 7.15 -1.48
C SER A 349 11.16 7.16 -2.29
N LEU A 350 10.59 8.34 -2.55
CA LEU A 350 9.35 8.52 -3.31
C LEU A 350 9.49 8.10 -4.78
N ALA A 351 10.67 8.28 -5.38
CA ALA A 351 10.92 7.86 -6.76
C ALA A 351 10.86 6.34 -6.92
N PHE A 352 11.37 5.59 -5.95
CA PHE A 352 11.41 4.12 -6.00
C PHE A 352 10.13 3.46 -5.46
N ASP A 353 9.39 4.14 -4.56
CA ASP A 353 8.13 3.67 -3.96
C ASP A 353 6.90 3.99 -4.82
N ASN A 354 7.09 4.37 -6.07
CA ASN A 354 6.02 4.89 -6.90
C ASN A 354 5.64 3.90 -8.01
N ASP A 355 4.36 3.51 -8.08
CA ASP A 355 3.84 2.66 -9.14
C ASP A 355 3.58 3.44 -10.43
N SER A 356 3.30 4.75 -10.34
CA SER A 356 3.07 5.60 -11.51
C SER A 356 4.36 5.97 -12.23
N ALA A 357 4.42 5.75 -13.55
CA ALA A 357 5.55 6.20 -14.37
C ALA A 357 5.78 7.72 -14.28
N LYS A 358 4.69 8.50 -14.25
CA LYS A 358 4.74 9.97 -14.09
C LYS A 358 5.35 10.36 -12.74
N GLY A 359 4.95 9.68 -11.67
CA GLY A 359 5.50 9.91 -10.33
C GLY A 359 6.98 9.54 -10.26
N ARG A 360 7.39 8.38 -10.79
CA ARG A 360 8.81 7.98 -10.83
C ARG A 360 9.68 9.00 -11.54
N VAL A 361 9.25 9.50 -12.70
CA VAL A 361 9.98 10.53 -13.44
C VAL A 361 10.05 11.82 -12.65
N LEU A 362 8.93 12.31 -12.09
CA LEU A 362 8.88 13.56 -11.33
C LEU A 362 9.81 13.50 -10.11
N PHE A 363 9.65 12.49 -9.24
CA PHE A 363 10.48 12.41 -8.04
C PHE A 363 11.95 12.07 -8.35
N GLY A 364 12.19 11.30 -9.43
CA GLY A 364 13.55 11.04 -9.93
C GLY A 364 14.25 12.31 -10.42
N THR A 365 13.55 13.17 -11.16
CA THR A 365 14.11 14.46 -11.61
C THR A 365 14.35 15.41 -10.45
N ILE A 366 13.44 15.47 -9.46
CA ILE A 366 13.63 16.27 -8.24
C ILE A 366 14.85 15.74 -7.45
N THR A 367 15.00 14.42 -7.33
CA THR A 367 16.17 13.81 -6.68
C THR A 367 17.46 14.21 -7.37
N GLY A 368 17.52 14.08 -8.70
CA GLY A 368 18.70 14.52 -9.50
C GLY A 368 19.01 15.99 -9.34
N PHE A 369 17.97 16.83 -9.31
CA PHE A 369 18.13 18.27 -9.09
C PHE A 369 18.67 18.58 -7.68
N VAL A 370 18.16 17.92 -6.64
CA VAL A 370 18.67 18.08 -5.26
C VAL A 370 20.14 17.65 -5.17
N TYR A 371 20.51 16.51 -5.77
CA TYR A 371 21.91 16.06 -5.82
C TYR A 371 22.80 17.07 -6.56
N LEU A 372 22.35 17.61 -7.70
CA LEU A 372 23.10 18.64 -8.44
C LEU A 372 23.34 19.88 -7.58
N ILE A 373 22.31 20.37 -6.90
CA ILE A 373 22.41 21.51 -5.98
C ILE A 373 23.41 21.23 -4.86
N VAL A 374 23.35 20.03 -4.26
CA VAL A 374 24.27 19.61 -3.18
C VAL A 374 25.71 19.61 -3.70
N ILE A 375 25.97 19.02 -4.87
CA ILE A 375 27.30 18.97 -5.47
C ILE A 375 27.81 20.40 -5.72
N VAL A 376 26.97 21.24 -6.35
CA VAL A 376 27.34 22.66 -6.62
C VAL A 376 27.66 23.39 -5.31
N THR A 377 26.84 23.20 -4.27
CA THR A 377 27.07 23.83 -2.96
C THR A 377 28.38 23.39 -2.34
N VAL A 378 28.68 22.08 -2.35
CA VAL A 378 29.93 21.51 -1.80
C VAL A 378 31.14 22.01 -2.58
N VAL A 379 31.06 22.05 -3.92
CA VAL A 379 32.15 22.57 -4.77
C VAL A 379 32.39 24.05 -4.52
N LEU A 380 31.34 24.85 -4.46
CA LEU A 380 31.44 26.30 -4.18
C LEU A 380 32.06 26.57 -2.80
N GLU A 381 31.66 25.79 -1.77
CA GLU A 381 32.23 25.92 -0.43
C GLU A 381 33.68 25.41 -0.37
N GLY A 382 34.02 24.35 -1.11
CA GLY A 382 35.38 23.80 -1.17
C GLY A 382 36.39 24.75 -1.87
N TRP A 383 35.91 25.59 -2.80
CA TRP A 383 36.77 26.58 -3.54
C TRP A 383 36.88 27.92 -2.81
N ARG A 384 36.26 28.07 -1.66
CA ARG A 384 36.23 29.35 -0.95
C ARG A 384 37.57 29.75 -0.40
N HIS A 385 38.05 30.94 -0.81
CA HIS A 385 38.97 31.74 -0.02
C HIS A 385 38.20 32.44 1.11
N PRO A 386 38.76 32.56 2.33
CA PRO A 386 38.07 33.10 3.50
C PRO A 386 37.50 34.52 3.38
N ALA A 387 37.73 35.20 2.26
CA ALA A 387 37.31 36.58 1.99
C ALA A 387 36.16 36.71 0.96
N SER A 388 35.53 35.61 0.49
CA SER A 388 34.52 35.72 -0.59
C SER A 388 33.11 35.99 -0.09
N SER A 389 32.42 36.98 -0.71
CA SER A 389 31.04 37.42 -0.42
C SER A 389 29.95 36.47 -0.92
N LEU A 390 30.26 35.18 -1.22
CA LEU A 390 29.29 34.22 -1.81
C LEU A 390 28.43 33.44 -0.78
N HIS A 391 28.41 33.85 0.50
CA HIS A 391 27.58 33.21 1.54
C HIS A 391 26.10 33.09 1.17
N TRP A 392 25.56 34.05 0.44
CA TRP A 392 24.18 34.06 0.02
C TRP A 392 23.87 32.93 -0.98
N LEU A 393 24.81 32.57 -1.86
CA LEU A 393 24.59 31.53 -2.89
C LEU A 393 24.49 30.15 -2.26
N THR A 394 25.37 29.80 -1.32
CA THR A 394 25.33 28.54 -0.59
C THR A 394 24.11 28.42 0.33
N THR A 395 23.67 29.56 0.91
CA THR A 395 22.43 29.61 1.69
C THR A 395 21.22 29.40 0.80
N ILE A 396 21.14 30.02 -0.38
CA ILE A 396 20.03 29.86 -1.33
C ILE A 396 19.99 28.41 -1.89
N THR A 397 21.16 27.87 -2.28
CA THR A 397 21.20 26.49 -2.81
C THR A 397 20.80 25.46 -1.75
N GLY A 398 21.28 25.59 -0.51
CA GLY A 398 20.89 24.71 0.60
C GLY A 398 19.39 24.84 0.94
N ALA A 399 18.87 26.07 1.01
CA ALA A 399 17.44 26.31 1.21
C ALA A 399 16.59 25.74 0.06
N GLY A 400 17.05 25.88 -1.19
CA GLY A 400 16.40 25.33 -2.36
C GLY A 400 16.29 23.79 -2.32
N ALA A 401 17.36 23.10 -1.92
CA ALA A 401 17.36 21.65 -1.73
C ALA A 401 16.37 21.21 -0.64
N LEU A 402 16.34 21.92 0.48
CA LEU A 402 15.41 21.64 1.58
C LEU A 402 13.95 21.89 1.16
N LEU A 403 13.67 22.99 0.48
CA LEU A 403 12.32 23.29 -0.03
C LEU A 403 11.85 22.25 -1.06
N ALA A 404 12.74 21.79 -1.96
CA ALA A 404 12.43 20.74 -2.91
C ALA A 404 12.08 19.42 -2.20
N ALA A 405 12.84 19.03 -1.16
CA ALA A 405 12.55 17.84 -0.36
C ALA A 405 11.20 17.97 0.39
N ILE A 406 10.91 19.14 0.98
CA ILE A 406 9.62 19.40 1.65
C ILE A 406 8.48 19.37 0.63
N ALA A 407 8.63 19.98 -0.54
CA ALA A 407 7.61 19.95 -1.60
C ALA A 407 7.29 18.49 -2.02
N CYS A 408 8.30 17.61 -2.05
CA CYS A 408 8.09 16.19 -2.34
C CYS A 408 7.15 15.51 -1.34
N THR A 409 7.17 15.87 -0.06
CA THR A 409 6.27 15.30 0.94
C THR A 409 4.80 15.68 0.67
N TRP A 410 4.54 16.86 0.12
CA TRP A 410 3.20 17.29 -0.30
C TRP A 410 2.77 16.63 -1.60
N LEU A 411 3.63 16.63 -2.60
CA LEU A 411 3.38 15.99 -3.90
C LEU A 411 3.17 14.49 -3.78
N GLY A 412 3.88 13.83 -2.85
CA GLY A 412 3.73 12.40 -2.55
C GLY A 412 2.34 12.01 -2.01
N ASN A 413 1.51 12.96 -1.59
CA ASN A 413 0.13 12.70 -1.17
C ASN A 413 -0.88 12.76 -2.33
N ILE A 414 -0.46 13.16 -3.53
CA ILE A 414 -1.34 13.28 -4.70
C ILE A 414 -1.54 11.89 -5.31
N ARG A 415 -2.78 11.38 -5.29
CA ARG A 415 -3.14 10.03 -5.77
C ARG A 415 -2.71 9.77 -7.22
N SER A 416 -2.88 10.75 -8.12
CA SER A 416 -2.50 10.62 -9.54
C SER A 416 -0.99 10.49 -9.79
N LEU A 417 -0.17 10.87 -8.81
CA LEU A 417 1.27 10.70 -8.85
C LEU A 417 1.74 9.41 -8.19
N ARG A 418 0.90 8.73 -7.40
CA ARG A 418 1.25 7.48 -6.70
C ARG A 418 0.78 6.23 -7.41
N ARG A 419 -0.41 6.24 -8.01
CA ARG A 419 -1.01 5.07 -8.67
C ARG A 419 -0.95 5.23 -10.19
N SER A 420 -0.60 4.16 -10.89
CA SER A 420 -0.77 4.12 -12.34
C SER A 420 -2.26 4.22 -12.68
N SER A 421 -2.61 4.95 -13.74
CA SER A 421 -3.98 4.98 -14.28
C SER A 421 -4.42 3.63 -14.86
N ASP A 422 -3.57 2.63 -14.81
CA ASP A 422 -3.70 1.34 -15.47
C ASP A 422 -3.91 0.16 -14.50
N GLY A 423 -4.15 0.45 -13.21
CA GLY A 423 -4.52 -0.53 -12.19
C GLY A 423 -6.00 -0.57 -11.93
#